data_26936ccb418fd566ba5ac50c6d6c8ff7
#
_entry.id   26936ccb418fd566ba5ac50c6d6c8ff7
#
_cell.length_a   1.000
_cell.length_b   1.000
_cell.length_c   1.000
_cell.angle_alpha   90.00
_cell.angle_beta   90.00
_cell.angle_gamma   90.00
#
_symmetry.space_group_name_H-M   'P 1'
#
loop_
_entity.id
_entity.type
_entity.pdbx_description
1 polymer ?
#
loop_
_entity_poly.entity_id
_entity_poly.type
_entity_poly.pdbx_seq_one_letter_code
_entity_poly.pdbx_strand_id
1 'polypeptide(L)'
;MSRNAKVGLVALVAVLIGIVLLGCAATAVGAALPGLGAGLGRKVAIVRVEGPISLASGNTWLLSTSATDRRVIADLHKAEADPSVAAILLYVNSPGGSVVASDEIYRAVKGCKKPVVAYFAEVAASGGYYISCGAKRIVAHPDTMTGSIGVISEIVMAKGLLDKLGVTVETVKSGPAKDMGSPARPLTPEEREILQGLIDEAYQNFVDVVAAGRNLPREQVLRLADGRVYSGRQALELGLVDQLGSMDDAVMAAGGLAGLKGVPQTKEMRSQASLMEVLLGAITKPDPVSALQQRLYPSLEYRLAP
;
A
#
# COMPACT_ATOMS: atom_id res chain seq x y z
N MET A 1 -45.76 42.55 4.25
CA MET A 1 -45.79 41.22 3.60
C MET A 1 -47.23 40.91 3.19
N SER A 2 -47.49 40.66 1.93
CA SER A 2 -48.82 40.34 1.43
C SER A 2 -49.34 39.01 2.00
N ARG A 3 -50.68 38.84 2.06
CA ARG A 3 -51.29 37.60 2.60
C ARG A 3 -50.81 36.35 1.88
N ASN A 4 -50.51 36.43 0.59
CA ASN A 4 -49.97 35.31 -0.21
C ASN A 4 -48.51 34.97 0.12
N ALA A 5 -47.71 35.97 0.52
CA ALA A 5 -46.32 35.73 0.94
C ALA A 5 -46.23 35.02 2.31
N LYS A 6 -47.21 35.28 3.21
CA LYS A 6 -47.31 34.57 4.50
C LYS A 6 -47.72 33.11 4.31
N VAL A 7 -48.68 32.85 3.41
CA VAL A 7 -49.12 31.47 3.09
C VAL A 7 -48.00 30.67 2.44
N GLY A 8 -47.23 31.27 1.52
CA GLY A 8 -46.07 30.60 0.90
C GLY A 8 -44.95 30.27 1.90
N LEU A 9 -44.70 31.17 2.86
CA LEU A 9 -43.67 30.93 3.89
C LEU A 9 -44.10 29.79 4.85
N VAL A 10 -45.38 29.74 5.24
CA VAL A 10 -45.92 28.67 6.11
C VAL A 10 -45.86 27.31 5.39
N ALA A 11 -46.20 27.25 4.10
CA ALA A 11 -46.10 26.02 3.31
C ALA A 11 -44.64 25.53 3.18
N LEU A 12 -43.69 26.45 2.94
CA LEU A 12 -42.26 26.09 2.86
C LEU A 12 -41.71 25.53 4.19
N VAL A 13 -42.10 26.18 5.31
CA VAL A 13 -41.67 25.71 6.64
C VAL A 13 -42.29 24.34 6.97
N ALA A 14 -43.56 24.11 6.60
CA ALA A 14 -44.21 22.81 6.80
C ALA A 14 -43.51 21.66 5.99
N VAL A 15 -43.08 21.95 4.75
CA VAL A 15 -42.35 20.99 3.92
C VAL A 15 -41.00 20.70 4.52
N LEU A 16 -40.26 21.72 4.99
CA LEU A 16 -38.95 21.53 5.64
C LEU A 16 -39.05 20.70 6.94
N ILE A 17 -40.09 20.98 7.76
CA ILE A 17 -40.34 20.18 8.98
C ILE A 17 -40.68 18.73 8.61
N GLY A 18 -41.48 18.51 7.55
CA GLY A 18 -41.80 17.19 7.05
C GLY A 18 -40.56 16.39 6.61
N ILE A 19 -39.63 17.03 5.90
CA ILE A 19 -38.36 16.43 5.48
C ILE A 19 -37.47 16.07 6.69
N VAL A 20 -37.37 16.94 7.68
CA VAL A 20 -36.61 16.70 8.92
C VAL A 20 -37.23 15.56 9.73
N LEU A 21 -38.54 15.49 9.86
CA LEU A 21 -39.27 14.43 10.58
C LEU A 21 -39.10 13.07 9.85
N LEU A 22 -39.16 13.04 8.52
CA LEU A 22 -38.90 11.84 7.73
C LEU A 22 -37.43 11.37 7.88
N GLY A 23 -36.50 12.31 7.90
CA GLY A 23 -35.07 12.01 8.15
C GLY A 23 -34.83 11.44 9.54
N CYS A 24 -35.46 12.02 10.57
CA CYS A 24 -35.36 11.51 11.95
C CYS A 24 -36.05 10.15 12.13
N ALA A 25 -37.18 9.90 11.44
CA ALA A 25 -37.86 8.61 11.48
C ALA A 25 -37.03 7.51 10.81
N ALA A 26 -36.37 7.82 9.70
CA ALA A 26 -35.44 6.87 9.01
C ALA A 26 -34.23 6.51 9.86
N THR A 27 -33.69 7.46 10.64
CA THR A 27 -32.58 7.20 11.57
C THR A 27 -33.04 6.43 12.81
N ALA A 28 -34.24 6.66 13.32
CA ALA A 28 -34.82 5.96 14.48
C ALA A 28 -35.16 4.49 14.16
N VAL A 29 -35.67 4.20 12.95
CA VAL A 29 -35.95 2.83 12.50
C VAL A 29 -34.66 2.05 12.29
N GLY A 30 -33.57 2.68 11.81
CA GLY A 30 -32.24 2.08 11.70
C GLY A 30 -31.60 1.74 13.05
N ALA A 31 -31.92 2.51 14.12
CA ALA A 31 -31.39 2.29 15.46
C ALA A 31 -32.19 1.24 16.29
N ALA A 32 -33.45 0.98 15.92
CA ALA A 32 -34.36 0.12 16.70
C ALA A 32 -34.31 -1.39 16.33
N LEU A 33 -33.59 -1.77 15.27
CA LEU A 33 -33.46 -3.16 14.81
C LEU A 33 -31.97 -3.54 14.56
N PRO A 34 -31.18 -3.74 15.63
CA PRO A 34 -29.74 -4.05 15.47
C PRO A 34 -29.46 -5.46 14.91
N GLY A 35 -30.40 -6.14 14.33
CA GLY A 35 -30.20 -7.49 13.77
C GLY A 35 -30.67 -7.70 12.33
N LEU A 36 -31.57 -6.84 11.79
CA LEU A 36 -32.12 -7.06 10.44
C LEU A 36 -31.34 -6.37 9.32
N GLY A 37 -30.46 -5.42 9.62
CA GLY A 37 -29.65 -4.69 8.64
C GLY A 37 -28.24 -5.25 8.41
N ALA A 38 -27.82 -6.22 9.20
CA ALA A 38 -26.41 -6.65 9.27
C ALA A 38 -25.93 -7.50 8.08
N GLY A 39 -26.76 -7.79 7.09
CA GLY A 39 -26.38 -8.61 5.94
C GLY A 39 -26.79 -8.04 4.57
N LEU A 40 -27.72 -7.11 4.52
CA LEU A 40 -28.21 -6.52 3.26
C LEU A 40 -27.43 -5.24 2.94
N GLY A 41 -26.52 -5.33 1.98
CA GLY A 41 -25.82 -4.17 1.41
C GLY A 41 -24.41 -3.89 1.91
N ARG A 42 -23.84 -4.68 2.83
CA ARG A 42 -22.43 -4.53 3.21
C ARG A 42 -21.50 -5.09 2.13
N LYS A 43 -20.44 -4.36 1.82
CA LYS A 43 -19.55 -4.60 0.69
C LYS A 43 -18.16 -5.00 1.14
N VAL A 44 -17.38 -5.57 0.21
CA VAL A 44 -15.93 -5.69 0.33
C VAL A 44 -15.30 -4.47 -0.33
N ALA A 45 -14.54 -3.70 0.42
CA ALA A 45 -13.77 -2.58 -0.11
C ALA A 45 -12.52 -3.12 -0.82
N ILE A 46 -12.20 -2.59 -2.00
CA ILE A 46 -10.97 -2.91 -2.71
C ILE A 46 -10.00 -1.74 -2.54
N VAL A 47 -8.86 -1.99 -1.90
CA VAL A 47 -7.74 -1.07 -1.77
C VAL A 47 -6.61 -1.59 -2.66
N ARG A 48 -6.15 -0.77 -3.61
CA ARG A 48 -5.15 -1.19 -4.59
C ARG A 48 -3.76 -0.71 -4.22
N VAL A 49 -2.80 -1.65 -4.31
CA VAL A 49 -1.36 -1.39 -4.24
C VAL A 49 -0.77 -1.80 -5.59
N GLU A 50 -0.61 -0.84 -6.49
CA GLU A 50 -0.15 -1.07 -7.86
C GLU A 50 1.14 -0.30 -8.12
N GLY A 51 2.13 -0.97 -8.74
CA GLY A 51 3.46 -0.43 -9.02
C GLY A 51 4.38 -0.37 -7.79
N PRO A 52 5.53 0.33 -7.89
CA PRO A 52 6.51 0.43 -6.81
C PRO A 52 5.94 1.13 -5.58
N ILE A 53 6.29 0.62 -4.39
CA ILE A 53 5.91 1.23 -3.10
C ILE A 53 6.91 2.34 -2.78
N SER A 54 6.41 3.55 -2.51
CA SER A 54 7.25 4.72 -2.23
C SER A 54 6.67 5.59 -1.12
N LEU A 55 7.52 6.36 -0.46
CA LEU A 55 7.09 7.43 0.43
C LEU A 55 6.46 8.56 -0.38
N ALA A 56 5.35 9.10 0.12
CA ALA A 56 4.73 10.27 -0.49
C ALA A 56 5.64 11.49 -0.33
N SER A 57 6.20 11.99 -1.44
CA SER A 57 7.01 13.21 -1.47
C SER A 57 6.27 14.33 -2.19
N GLY A 58 5.95 15.40 -1.47
CA GLY A 58 5.36 16.63 -2.03
C GLY A 58 4.03 16.42 -2.77
N ASN A 59 3.73 17.30 -3.73
CA ASN A 59 2.49 17.25 -4.54
C ASN A 59 2.56 16.24 -5.71
N THR A 60 3.68 15.56 -5.89
CA THR A 60 3.92 14.61 -7.00
C THR A 60 3.18 13.28 -6.80
N TRP A 61 2.68 13.01 -5.58
CA TRP A 61 1.94 11.78 -5.25
C TRP A 61 0.66 11.57 -6.09
N LEU A 62 0.06 12.65 -6.59
CA LEU A 62 -1.16 12.64 -7.39
C LEU A 62 -0.97 12.11 -8.82
N LEU A 63 0.24 12.23 -9.36
CA LEU A 63 0.57 11.83 -10.74
C LEU A 63 1.46 10.57 -10.78
N SER A 64 1.88 10.08 -9.61
CA SER A 64 2.71 8.90 -9.53
C SER A 64 1.90 7.65 -9.84
N THR A 65 2.42 6.80 -10.71
CA THR A 65 1.95 5.42 -10.91
C THR A 65 2.35 4.52 -9.73
N SER A 66 3.10 5.05 -8.76
CA SER A 66 3.57 4.34 -7.57
C SER A 66 2.48 4.25 -6.51
N ALA A 67 2.45 3.15 -5.78
CA ALA A 67 1.68 2.99 -4.55
C ALA A 67 2.38 3.79 -3.44
N THR A 68 1.88 5.00 -3.15
CA THR A 68 2.43 5.75 -2.02
C THR A 68 1.81 5.30 -0.70
N ASP A 69 2.63 5.27 0.37
CA ASP A 69 2.20 4.93 1.72
C ASP A 69 0.96 5.71 2.15
N ARG A 70 0.99 7.04 2.03
CA ARG A 70 -0.13 7.91 2.43
C ARG A 70 -1.43 7.61 1.72
N ARG A 71 -1.36 7.30 0.41
CA ARG A 71 -2.55 6.98 -0.38
C ARG A 71 -3.16 5.66 0.06
N VAL A 72 -2.34 4.61 0.16
CA VAL A 72 -2.80 3.27 0.57
C VAL A 72 -3.38 3.32 1.98
N ILE A 73 -2.70 3.98 2.92
CA ILE A 73 -3.16 4.14 4.31
C ILE A 73 -4.45 4.96 4.37
N ALA A 74 -4.57 6.04 3.59
CA ALA A 74 -5.80 6.83 3.53
C ALA A 74 -6.99 6.00 3.00
N ASP A 75 -6.76 5.17 1.98
CA ASP A 75 -7.81 4.30 1.42
C ASP A 75 -8.20 3.17 2.40
N LEU A 76 -7.24 2.62 3.17
CA LEU A 76 -7.51 1.69 4.27
C LEU A 76 -8.37 2.34 5.36
N HIS A 77 -8.00 3.53 5.82
CA HIS A 77 -8.77 4.27 6.84
C HIS A 77 -10.19 4.63 6.36
N LYS A 78 -10.34 5.04 5.08
CA LYS A 78 -11.68 5.29 4.50
C LYS A 78 -12.52 4.02 4.47
N ALA A 79 -11.92 2.89 4.05
CA ALA A 79 -12.60 1.60 4.05
C ALA A 79 -12.99 1.17 5.47
N GLU A 80 -12.13 1.39 6.45
CA GLU A 80 -12.41 1.06 7.85
C GLU A 80 -13.53 1.92 8.44
N ALA A 81 -13.55 3.23 8.14
CA ALA A 81 -14.55 4.16 8.63
C ALA A 81 -15.93 4.01 7.95
N ASP A 82 -16.00 3.42 6.76
CA ASP A 82 -17.24 3.31 5.97
C ASP A 82 -18.16 2.22 6.54
N PRO A 83 -19.35 2.56 7.09
CA PRO A 83 -20.28 1.57 7.65
C PRO A 83 -20.83 0.57 6.63
N SER A 84 -20.83 0.92 5.32
CA SER A 84 -21.25 0.02 4.24
C SER A 84 -20.19 -1.05 3.90
N VAL A 85 -18.98 -0.95 4.44
CA VAL A 85 -17.88 -1.89 4.22
C VAL A 85 -17.81 -2.90 5.37
N ALA A 86 -17.77 -4.18 5.05
CA ALA A 86 -17.65 -5.28 6.01
C ALA A 86 -16.23 -5.82 6.13
N ALA A 87 -15.51 -5.89 5.00
CA ALA A 87 -14.16 -6.40 4.89
C ALA A 87 -13.38 -5.62 3.83
N ILE A 88 -12.07 -5.77 3.82
CA ILE A 88 -11.17 -5.10 2.88
C ILE A 88 -10.42 -6.17 2.08
N LEU A 89 -10.39 -6.01 0.77
CA LEU A 89 -9.49 -6.72 -0.13
C LEU A 89 -8.32 -5.79 -0.46
N LEU A 90 -7.13 -6.15 -0.03
CA LEU A 90 -5.88 -5.50 -0.43
C LEU A 90 -5.42 -6.15 -1.75
N TYR A 91 -5.69 -5.50 -2.86
CA TYR A 91 -5.24 -5.94 -4.18
C TYR A 91 -3.80 -5.52 -4.39
N VAL A 92 -2.89 -6.50 -4.54
CA VAL A 92 -1.46 -6.25 -4.65
C VAL A 92 -0.97 -6.65 -6.04
N ASN A 93 -0.44 -5.67 -6.77
CA ASN A 93 0.30 -5.85 -8.02
C ASN A 93 1.55 -4.95 -7.98
N SER A 94 2.55 -5.36 -7.18
CA SER A 94 3.70 -4.53 -6.81
C SER A 94 4.99 -5.34 -6.70
N PRO A 95 6.12 -4.84 -7.24
CA PRO A 95 7.44 -5.43 -7.05
C PRO A 95 8.05 -5.09 -5.66
N GLY A 96 7.34 -4.32 -4.83
CA GLY A 96 7.88 -3.77 -3.59
C GLY A 96 8.41 -2.35 -3.74
N GLY A 97 9.35 -1.94 -2.88
CA GLY A 97 9.95 -0.60 -2.88
C GLY A 97 10.52 -0.20 -1.53
N SER A 98 10.31 1.05 -1.11
CA SER A 98 10.86 1.62 0.12
C SER A 98 10.52 0.78 1.36
N VAL A 99 11.54 0.47 2.16
CA VAL A 99 11.42 -0.24 3.45
C VAL A 99 10.43 0.47 4.38
N VAL A 100 10.61 1.80 4.55
CA VAL A 100 9.78 2.59 5.47
C VAL A 100 8.33 2.64 4.99
N ALA A 101 8.10 2.91 3.69
CA ALA A 101 6.75 2.95 3.16
C ALA A 101 6.03 1.59 3.28
N SER A 102 6.75 0.49 3.08
CA SER A 102 6.23 -0.86 3.24
C SER A 102 5.87 -1.15 4.70
N ASP A 103 6.69 -0.74 5.66
CA ASP A 103 6.41 -0.93 7.08
C ASP A 103 5.19 -0.11 7.55
N GLU A 104 5.06 1.14 7.11
CA GLU A 104 3.90 1.98 7.42
C GLU A 104 2.59 1.36 6.88
N ILE A 105 2.60 0.87 5.64
CA ILE A 105 1.44 0.18 5.06
C ILE A 105 1.15 -1.13 5.83
N TYR A 106 2.17 -1.94 6.13
CA TYR A 106 2.01 -3.17 6.90
C TYR A 106 1.35 -2.91 8.27
N ARG A 107 1.81 -1.89 8.98
CA ARG A 107 1.22 -1.49 10.28
C ARG A 107 -0.24 -1.10 10.13
N ALA A 108 -0.57 -0.34 9.08
CA ALA A 108 -1.94 0.04 8.80
C ALA A 108 -2.83 -1.17 8.47
N VAL A 109 -2.34 -2.12 7.64
CA VAL A 109 -3.06 -3.36 7.31
C VAL A 109 -3.30 -4.20 8.56
N LYS A 110 -2.25 -4.42 9.37
CA LYS A 110 -2.29 -5.21 10.61
C LYS A 110 -3.20 -4.57 11.66
N GLY A 111 -3.24 -3.24 11.73
CA GLY A 111 -4.04 -2.47 12.68
C GLY A 111 -5.52 -2.34 12.31
N CYS A 112 -5.93 -2.72 11.08
CA CYS A 112 -7.32 -2.63 10.64
C CYS A 112 -8.25 -3.47 11.52
N LYS A 113 -9.35 -2.84 11.97
CA LYS A 113 -10.40 -3.51 12.76
C LYS A 113 -11.27 -4.44 11.92
N LYS A 114 -11.45 -4.10 10.62
CA LYS A 114 -12.15 -4.95 9.66
C LYS A 114 -11.19 -6.01 9.12
N PRO A 115 -11.66 -7.23 8.82
CA PRO A 115 -10.82 -8.27 8.25
C PRO A 115 -10.25 -7.81 6.92
N VAL A 116 -8.93 -7.97 6.74
CA VAL A 116 -8.21 -7.70 5.50
C VAL A 116 -7.79 -9.03 4.88
N VAL A 117 -8.09 -9.23 3.60
CA VAL A 117 -7.57 -10.32 2.76
C VAL A 117 -6.66 -9.67 1.70
N ALA A 118 -5.44 -10.17 1.55
CA ALA A 118 -4.58 -9.78 0.44
C ALA A 118 -4.82 -10.68 -0.76
N TYR A 119 -4.88 -10.08 -1.96
CA TYR A 119 -4.92 -10.80 -3.22
C TYR A 119 -3.68 -10.46 -4.04
N PHE A 120 -2.96 -11.49 -4.48
CA PHE A 120 -1.78 -11.36 -5.32
C PHE A 120 -2.16 -11.53 -6.79
N ALA A 121 -1.97 -10.45 -7.56
CA ALA A 121 -2.23 -10.43 -8.99
C ALA A 121 -1.02 -10.98 -9.77
N GLU A 122 -0.41 -10.20 -10.65
CA GLU A 122 0.73 -10.63 -11.44
C GLU A 122 2.02 -10.69 -10.61
N VAL A 123 2.27 -9.64 -9.82
CA VAL A 123 3.45 -9.52 -8.95
C VAL A 123 3.03 -9.06 -7.56
N ALA A 124 3.48 -9.76 -6.53
CA ALA A 124 3.35 -9.36 -5.13
C ALA A 124 4.62 -9.77 -4.39
N ALA A 125 5.72 -9.08 -4.69
CA ALA A 125 7.05 -9.46 -4.28
C ALA A 125 7.65 -8.44 -3.31
N SER A 126 8.59 -8.90 -2.48
CA SER A 126 9.39 -8.07 -1.57
C SER A 126 8.51 -7.17 -0.70
N GLY A 127 8.55 -5.83 -0.80
CA GLY A 127 7.65 -4.94 -0.08
C GLY A 127 6.16 -5.23 -0.30
N GLY A 128 5.77 -5.71 -1.51
CA GLY A 128 4.41 -6.15 -1.80
C GLY A 128 4.00 -7.39 -1.00
N TYR A 129 4.93 -8.32 -0.78
CA TYR A 129 4.74 -9.46 0.11
C TYR A 129 4.73 -9.02 1.59
N TYR A 130 5.67 -8.14 1.97
CA TYR A 130 5.79 -7.60 3.33
C TYR A 130 4.48 -7.00 3.85
N ILE A 131 3.87 -6.08 3.09
CA ILE A 131 2.61 -5.44 3.49
C ILE A 131 1.47 -6.45 3.66
N SER A 132 1.49 -7.51 2.86
CA SER A 132 0.45 -8.55 2.84
C SER A 132 0.53 -9.49 4.04
N CYS A 133 1.68 -9.58 4.71
CA CYS A 133 1.85 -10.33 5.95
C CYS A 133 1.01 -9.74 7.12
N GLY A 134 0.50 -8.50 7.00
CA GLY A 134 -0.45 -7.91 7.94
C GLY A 134 -1.90 -8.37 7.76
N ALA A 135 -2.24 -9.00 6.62
CA ALA A 135 -3.58 -9.46 6.33
C ALA A 135 -3.94 -10.76 7.08
N LYS A 136 -5.25 -11.01 7.24
CA LYS A 136 -5.77 -12.24 7.87
C LYS A 136 -5.64 -13.48 6.97
N ARG A 137 -5.61 -13.27 5.65
CA ARG A 137 -5.45 -14.32 4.65
C ARG A 137 -4.81 -13.73 3.40
N ILE A 138 -4.01 -14.53 2.72
CA ILE A 138 -3.40 -14.23 1.43
C ILE A 138 -3.91 -15.22 0.41
N VAL A 139 -4.58 -14.71 -0.64
CA VAL A 139 -5.00 -15.48 -1.82
C VAL A 139 -4.11 -15.08 -2.98
N ALA A 140 -3.46 -16.03 -3.64
CA ALA A 140 -2.57 -15.75 -4.76
C ALA A 140 -3.11 -16.35 -6.06
N HIS A 141 -2.96 -15.61 -7.17
CA HIS A 141 -3.11 -16.26 -8.47
C HIS A 141 -2.05 -17.37 -8.62
N PRO A 142 -2.36 -18.54 -9.19
CA PRO A 142 -1.41 -19.65 -9.29
C PRO A 142 -0.07 -19.28 -9.93
N ASP A 143 -0.09 -18.35 -10.89
CA ASP A 143 1.08 -17.93 -11.66
C ASP A 143 1.64 -16.57 -11.21
N THR A 144 1.17 -16.02 -10.07
CA THR A 144 1.75 -14.80 -9.49
C THR A 144 3.24 -14.99 -9.19
N MET A 145 4.02 -13.94 -9.34
CA MET A 145 5.38 -13.88 -8.86
C MET A 145 5.40 -13.24 -7.47
N THR A 146 5.89 -13.97 -6.46
CA THR A 146 5.93 -13.51 -5.07
C THR A 146 7.24 -13.88 -4.37
N GLY A 147 7.33 -13.71 -3.05
CA GLY A 147 8.58 -13.90 -2.30
C GLY A 147 9.50 -12.72 -2.43
N SER A 148 10.71 -12.90 -2.95
CA SER A 148 11.79 -11.88 -2.96
C SER A 148 11.96 -11.26 -1.55
N ILE A 149 11.99 -12.14 -0.53
CA ILE A 149 12.15 -11.75 0.88
C ILE A 149 13.60 -11.39 1.08
N GLY A 150 13.92 -10.10 1.11
CA GLY A 150 15.27 -9.58 1.17
C GLY A 150 15.29 -8.06 1.09
N VAL A 151 16.49 -7.48 1.27
CA VAL A 151 16.76 -6.05 1.25
C VAL A 151 17.92 -5.75 0.33
N ILE A 152 17.80 -4.72 -0.48
CA ILE A 152 18.90 -4.23 -1.32
C ILE A 152 19.12 -2.75 -1.10
N SER A 153 20.33 -2.28 -1.35
CA SER A 153 20.67 -0.88 -1.56
C SER A 153 21.57 -0.80 -2.78
N GLU A 154 21.10 -0.11 -3.83
CA GLU A 154 21.86 0.07 -5.06
C GLU A 154 22.54 1.44 -5.05
N ILE A 155 23.84 1.45 -5.35
CA ILE A 155 24.64 2.66 -5.47
C ILE A 155 25.20 2.72 -6.89
N VAL A 156 24.74 3.71 -7.65
CA VAL A 156 25.21 3.94 -9.01
C VAL A 156 26.59 4.60 -9.00
N MET A 157 27.57 3.96 -9.63
CA MET A 157 28.93 4.45 -9.74
C MET A 157 29.15 5.14 -11.09
N ALA A 158 29.41 6.43 -11.08
CA ALA A 158 29.64 7.23 -12.28
C ALA A 158 31.13 7.64 -12.49
N LYS A 159 32.04 7.23 -11.58
CA LYS A 159 33.45 7.67 -11.63
C LYS A 159 34.10 7.46 -13.01
N GLY A 160 33.94 6.28 -13.60
CA GLY A 160 34.56 6.00 -14.90
C GLY A 160 33.99 6.85 -16.06
N LEU A 161 32.75 7.29 -15.95
CA LEU A 161 32.14 8.23 -16.91
C LEU A 161 32.68 9.64 -16.70
N LEU A 162 32.75 10.11 -15.46
CA LEU A 162 33.31 11.41 -15.10
C LEU A 162 34.75 11.54 -15.56
N ASP A 163 35.58 10.52 -15.34
CA ASP A 163 36.97 10.49 -15.80
C ASP A 163 37.06 10.65 -17.33
N LYS A 164 36.19 9.96 -18.09
CA LYS A 164 36.17 10.06 -19.56
C LYS A 164 35.74 11.44 -20.07
N LEU A 165 34.91 12.14 -19.30
CA LEU A 165 34.43 13.49 -19.61
C LEU A 165 35.38 14.59 -19.11
N GLY A 166 36.49 14.23 -18.43
CA GLY A 166 37.43 15.17 -17.84
C GLY A 166 36.83 15.96 -16.67
N VAL A 167 35.77 15.43 -16.01
CA VAL A 167 35.13 16.04 -14.86
C VAL A 167 35.75 15.53 -13.58
N THR A 168 36.28 16.44 -12.77
CA THR A 168 36.81 16.13 -11.42
C THR A 168 35.80 16.58 -10.37
N VAL A 169 35.50 15.70 -9.42
CA VAL A 169 34.67 16.01 -8.26
C VAL A 169 35.56 16.14 -7.03
N GLU A 170 35.62 17.31 -6.44
CA GLU A 170 36.28 17.56 -5.17
C GLU A 170 35.24 17.68 -4.06
N THR A 171 35.40 16.87 -3.01
CA THR A 171 34.46 16.87 -1.86
C THR A 171 35.18 17.31 -0.60
N VAL A 172 34.79 18.48 -0.08
CA VAL A 172 35.19 18.93 1.26
C VAL A 172 34.14 18.43 2.26
N LYS A 173 34.56 17.67 3.26
CA LYS A 173 33.64 16.97 4.17
C LYS A 173 34.07 17.05 5.63
N SER A 174 33.11 17.08 6.54
CA SER A 174 33.34 17.15 8.00
C SER A 174 33.79 15.82 8.62
N GLY A 175 33.65 14.71 7.91
CA GLY A 175 34.03 13.38 8.40
C GLY A 175 34.15 12.36 7.28
N PRO A 176 34.86 11.24 7.51
CA PRO A 176 35.24 10.29 6.45
C PRO A 176 34.03 9.69 5.73
N ALA A 177 32.96 9.36 6.42
CA ALA A 177 31.78 8.72 5.84
C ALA A 177 30.72 9.70 5.30
N LYS A 178 30.97 11.05 5.32
CA LYS A 178 29.93 12.02 4.98
C LYS A 178 29.51 12.01 3.50
N ASP A 179 30.37 11.51 2.63
CA ASP A 179 30.12 11.32 1.20
C ASP A 179 29.95 9.84 0.81
N MET A 180 29.60 8.99 1.79
CA MET A 180 29.28 7.58 1.56
C MET A 180 28.12 7.47 0.55
N GLY A 181 28.29 6.58 -0.45
CA GLY A 181 27.33 6.44 -1.56
C GLY A 181 27.48 7.50 -2.66
N SER A 182 28.51 8.36 -2.63
CA SER A 182 28.81 9.27 -3.73
C SER A 182 29.03 8.50 -5.03
N PRO A 183 28.42 8.90 -6.15
CA PRO A 183 28.65 8.27 -7.45
C PRO A 183 30.05 8.54 -8.01
N ALA A 184 30.80 9.49 -7.43
CA ALA A 184 32.11 9.91 -7.92
C ALA A 184 33.29 9.07 -7.41
N ARG A 185 33.08 8.18 -6.42
CA ARG A 185 34.11 7.29 -5.89
C ARG A 185 33.54 5.96 -5.38
N PRO A 186 34.32 4.86 -5.37
CA PRO A 186 33.93 3.62 -4.73
C PRO A 186 33.67 3.79 -3.23
N LEU A 187 32.85 2.90 -2.66
CA LEU A 187 32.74 2.72 -1.21
C LEU A 187 34.07 2.20 -0.64
N THR A 188 34.42 2.69 0.54
CA THR A 188 35.48 2.04 1.34
C THR A 188 34.95 0.74 1.96
N PRO A 189 35.85 -0.17 2.44
CA PRO A 189 35.43 -1.36 3.18
C PRO A 189 34.54 -1.02 4.39
N GLU A 190 34.92 0.00 5.17
CA GLU A 190 34.20 0.46 6.36
C GLU A 190 32.81 1.00 5.99
N GLU A 191 32.70 1.77 4.91
CA GLU A 191 31.40 2.28 4.44
C GLU A 191 30.49 1.14 3.98
N ARG A 192 31.06 0.09 3.36
CA ARG A 192 30.32 -1.10 2.98
C ARG A 192 29.78 -1.84 4.21
N GLU A 193 30.58 -1.97 5.27
CA GLU A 193 30.17 -2.60 6.53
C GLU A 193 29.02 -1.81 7.19
N ILE A 194 29.09 -0.48 7.19
CA ILE A 194 28.02 0.36 7.71
C ILE A 194 26.71 0.10 6.95
N LEU A 195 26.76 0.13 5.62
CA LEU A 195 25.56 -0.13 4.79
C LEU A 195 25.05 -1.56 4.95
N GLN A 196 25.95 -2.54 5.05
CA GLN A 196 25.57 -3.94 5.27
C GLN A 196 24.84 -4.09 6.61
N GLY A 197 25.31 -3.44 7.67
CA GLY A 197 24.63 -3.45 8.98
C GLY A 197 23.19 -2.94 8.90
N LEU A 198 22.94 -1.86 8.14
CA LEU A 198 21.58 -1.34 7.92
C LEU A 198 20.71 -2.30 7.10
N ILE A 199 21.29 -2.95 6.09
CA ILE A 199 20.61 -3.98 5.29
C ILE A 199 20.24 -5.17 6.17
N ASP A 200 21.18 -5.64 7.00
CA ASP A 200 20.95 -6.79 7.88
C ASP A 200 19.85 -6.51 8.90
N GLU A 201 19.81 -5.31 9.49
CA GLU A 201 18.75 -4.90 10.41
C GLU A 201 17.37 -4.92 9.72
N ALA A 202 17.25 -4.30 8.55
CA ALA A 202 16.00 -4.28 7.78
C ALA A 202 15.60 -5.70 7.33
N TYR A 203 16.57 -6.56 6.97
CA TYR A 203 16.34 -7.95 6.61
C TYR A 203 15.79 -8.77 7.79
N GLN A 204 16.36 -8.61 8.98
CA GLN A 204 15.85 -9.31 10.18
C GLN A 204 14.41 -8.91 10.49
N ASN A 205 14.07 -7.62 10.34
CA ASN A 205 12.70 -7.13 10.49
C ASN A 205 11.76 -7.78 9.46
N PHE A 206 12.19 -7.95 8.21
CA PHE A 206 11.39 -8.62 7.20
C PHE A 206 11.12 -10.08 7.58
N VAL A 207 12.15 -10.82 7.99
CA VAL A 207 12.03 -12.21 8.44
C VAL A 207 11.04 -12.33 9.59
N ASP A 208 11.11 -11.42 10.57
CA ASP A 208 10.23 -11.43 11.75
C ASP A 208 8.77 -11.12 11.36
N VAL A 209 8.53 -10.19 10.44
CA VAL A 209 7.21 -9.89 9.91
C VAL A 209 6.61 -11.09 9.18
N VAL A 210 7.39 -11.80 8.36
CA VAL A 210 6.94 -13.01 7.68
C VAL A 210 6.65 -14.12 8.69
N ALA A 211 7.55 -14.37 9.63
CA ALA A 211 7.37 -15.41 10.66
C ALA A 211 6.07 -15.18 11.45
N ALA A 212 5.83 -13.95 11.87
CA ALA A 212 4.62 -13.56 12.60
C ALA A 212 3.36 -13.62 11.74
N GLY A 213 3.42 -13.08 10.51
CA GLY A 213 2.27 -12.98 9.61
C GLY A 213 1.84 -14.32 9.00
N ARG A 214 2.79 -15.26 8.84
CA ARG A 214 2.54 -16.60 8.29
C ARG A 214 2.49 -17.69 9.35
N ASN A 215 2.72 -17.36 10.62
CA ASN A 215 2.84 -18.32 11.71
C ASN A 215 3.85 -19.45 11.41
N LEU A 216 4.99 -19.06 10.81
CA LEU A 216 6.08 -19.97 10.46
C LEU A 216 7.23 -19.84 11.48
N PRO A 217 7.92 -20.94 11.79
CA PRO A 217 9.17 -20.86 12.56
C PRO A 217 10.16 -19.93 11.86
N ARG A 218 10.79 -19.02 12.62
CA ARG A 218 11.76 -18.04 12.08
C ARG A 218 12.88 -18.71 11.26
N GLU A 219 13.37 -19.85 11.71
CA GLU A 219 14.40 -20.64 10.99
C GLU A 219 13.89 -21.16 9.64
N GLN A 220 12.61 -21.50 9.53
CA GLN A 220 12.02 -21.87 8.25
C GLN A 220 11.96 -20.66 7.32
N VAL A 221 11.58 -19.50 7.82
CA VAL A 221 11.55 -18.26 7.04
C VAL A 221 12.96 -17.91 6.54
N LEU A 222 14.00 -18.02 7.37
CA LEU A 222 15.38 -17.77 6.97
C LEU A 222 15.84 -18.64 5.79
N ARG A 223 15.38 -19.90 5.70
CA ARG A 223 15.67 -20.77 4.54
C ARG A 223 14.96 -20.34 3.26
N LEU A 224 13.86 -19.60 3.37
CA LEU A 224 13.05 -19.10 2.24
C LEU A 224 13.40 -17.66 1.84
N ALA A 225 14.12 -16.94 2.72
CA ALA A 225 14.35 -15.51 2.63
C ALA A 225 15.76 -15.17 2.07
N ASP A 226 16.16 -15.83 1.02
CA ASP A 226 17.43 -15.57 0.32
C ASP A 226 17.29 -14.60 -0.87
N GLY A 227 16.13 -13.94 -0.98
CA GLY A 227 15.82 -13.00 -2.07
C GLY A 227 15.20 -13.65 -3.31
N ARG A 228 15.08 -14.99 -3.36
CA ARG A 228 14.49 -15.67 -4.51
C ARG A 228 12.99 -15.41 -4.64
N VAL A 229 12.47 -15.53 -5.85
CA VAL A 229 11.05 -15.47 -6.15
C VAL A 229 10.43 -16.86 -6.17
N TYR A 230 9.12 -16.89 -5.96
CA TYR A 230 8.28 -18.08 -5.99
C TYR A 230 7.05 -17.83 -6.87
N SER A 231 6.54 -18.88 -7.52
CA SER A 231 5.20 -18.83 -8.07
C SER A 231 4.15 -18.91 -6.95
N GLY A 232 2.90 -18.53 -7.25
CA GLY A 232 1.80 -18.70 -6.29
C GLY A 232 1.66 -20.13 -5.79
N ARG A 233 1.85 -21.14 -6.68
CA ARG A 233 1.82 -22.57 -6.33
C ARG A 233 2.91 -22.93 -5.33
N GLN A 234 4.16 -22.55 -5.62
CA GLN A 234 5.27 -22.77 -4.70
C GLN A 234 5.07 -22.06 -3.36
N ALA A 235 4.56 -20.84 -3.39
CA ALA A 235 4.26 -20.07 -2.19
C ALA A 235 3.19 -20.75 -1.32
N LEU A 236 2.19 -21.42 -1.90
CA LEU A 236 1.21 -22.23 -1.15
C LEU A 236 1.87 -23.42 -0.47
N GLU A 237 2.69 -24.19 -1.20
CA GLU A 237 3.40 -25.35 -0.66
C GLU A 237 4.34 -25.01 0.49
N LEU A 238 4.93 -23.79 0.44
CA LEU A 238 5.85 -23.28 1.45
C LEU A 238 5.16 -22.57 2.62
N GLY A 239 3.82 -22.41 2.59
CA GLY A 239 3.07 -21.71 3.62
C GLY A 239 3.17 -20.17 3.53
N LEU A 240 3.72 -19.65 2.45
CA LEU A 240 3.85 -18.22 2.23
C LEU A 240 2.53 -17.54 1.83
N VAL A 241 1.57 -18.30 1.29
CA VAL A 241 0.18 -17.88 1.04
C VAL A 241 -0.79 -18.92 1.55
N ASP A 242 -2.08 -18.58 1.69
CA ASP A 242 -3.08 -19.46 2.32
C ASP A 242 -3.93 -20.21 1.29
N GLN A 243 -4.04 -19.67 0.08
CA GLN A 243 -4.96 -20.19 -0.93
C GLN A 243 -4.53 -19.74 -2.32
N LEU A 244 -4.75 -20.60 -3.30
CA LEU A 244 -4.74 -20.21 -4.72
C LEU A 244 -6.15 -19.84 -5.17
N GLY A 245 -6.26 -18.82 -6.03
CA GLY A 245 -7.55 -18.43 -6.58
C GLY A 245 -7.49 -17.16 -7.42
N SER A 246 -8.64 -16.79 -7.95
CA SER A 246 -8.90 -15.55 -8.66
C SER A 246 -9.15 -14.39 -7.69
N MET A 247 -9.29 -13.19 -8.23
CA MET A 247 -9.74 -12.02 -7.46
C MET A 247 -11.14 -12.25 -6.85
N ASP A 248 -12.04 -12.93 -7.56
CA ASP A 248 -13.38 -13.24 -7.06
C ASP A 248 -13.32 -14.19 -5.86
N ASP A 249 -12.42 -15.19 -5.88
CA ASP A 249 -12.19 -16.08 -4.74
C ASP A 249 -11.68 -15.31 -3.52
N ALA A 250 -10.81 -14.31 -3.74
CA ALA A 250 -10.33 -13.45 -2.65
C ALA A 250 -11.43 -12.53 -2.09
N VAL A 251 -12.32 -12.01 -2.97
CA VAL A 251 -13.52 -11.25 -2.55
C VAL A 251 -14.45 -12.14 -1.71
N MET A 252 -14.68 -13.39 -2.14
CA MET A 252 -15.46 -14.36 -1.39
C MET A 252 -14.82 -14.68 -0.03
N ALA A 253 -13.50 -14.87 0.02
CA ALA A 253 -12.77 -15.09 1.26
C ALA A 253 -12.89 -13.89 2.22
N ALA A 254 -12.77 -12.66 1.72
CA ALA A 254 -12.93 -11.45 2.53
C ALA A 254 -14.36 -11.32 3.08
N GLY A 255 -15.37 -11.54 2.22
CA GLY A 255 -16.78 -11.54 2.64
C GLY A 255 -17.07 -12.62 3.67
N GLY A 256 -16.52 -13.83 3.49
CA GLY A 256 -16.68 -14.94 4.44
C GLY A 256 -16.11 -14.62 5.82
N LEU A 257 -14.93 -14.00 5.90
CA LEU A 257 -14.34 -13.54 7.17
C LEU A 257 -15.20 -12.49 7.88
N ALA A 258 -16.00 -11.72 7.14
CA ALA A 258 -16.93 -10.73 7.67
C ALA A 258 -18.35 -11.26 7.88
N GLY A 259 -18.62 -12.55 7.66
CA GLY A 259 -19.93 -13.19 7.81
C GLY A 259 -20.95 -12.80 6.73
N LEU A 260 -20.51 -12.32 5.57
CA LEU A 260 -21.40 -12.03 4.44
C LEU A 260 -21.84 -13.35 3.77
N LYS A 261 -23.10 -13.42 3.37
CA LYS A 261 -23.67 -14.56 2.63
C LYS A 261 -23.74 -14.25 1.14
N GLY A 262 -23.45 -15.25 0.33
CA GLY A 262 -23.45 -15.15 -1.15
C GLY A 262 -22.26 -14.37 -1.70
N VAL A 263 -22.36 -13.90 -2.95
CA VAL A 263 -21.29 -13.12 -3.61
C VAL A 263 -21.33 -11.67 -3.10
N PRO A 264 -20.27 -11.20 -2.40
CA PRO A 264 -20.26 -9.84 -1.88
C PRO A 264 -20.19 -8.81 -3.03
N GLN A 265 -20.93 -7.71 -2.88
CA GLN A 265 -20.69 -6.54 -3.71
C GLN A 265 -19.33 -5.92 -3.35
N THR A 266 -18.64 -5.36 -4.33
CA THR A 266 -17.38 -4.66 -4.12
C THR A 266 -17.55 -3.15 -4.18
N LYS A 267 -16.61 -2.43 -3.54
CA LYS A 267 -16.48 -0.97 -3.58
C LYS A 267 -15.02 -0.58 -3.73
N GLU A 268 -14.66 0.03 -4.85
CA GLU A 268 -13.31 0.58 -5.04
C GLU A 268 -13.08 1.78 -4.11
N MET A 269 -11.96 1.76 -3.39
CA MET A 269 -11.55 2.82 -2.47
C MET A 269 -10.48 3.70 -3.12
N ARG A 270 -10.71 4.13 -4.36
CA ARG A 270 -9.82 5.09 -5.00
C ARG A 270 -10.07 6.50 -4.48
N SER A 271 -9.03 7.17 -4.00
CA SER A 271 -9.01 8.63 -3.94
C SER A 271 -9.03 9.12 -5.39
N GLN A 272 -10.21 9.56 -5.87
CA GLN A 272 -10.28 10.21 -7.17
C GLN A 272 -9.49 11.52 -7.05
N ALA A 273 -8.49 11.67 -7.91
CA ALA A 273 -7.88 12.99 -8.10
C ALA A 273 -8.99 13.95 -8.54
N SER A 274 -9.11 15.10 -7.89
CA SER A 274 -10.07 16.11 -8.30
C SER A 274 -9.74 16.59 -9.72
N LEU A 275 -10.76 17.06 -10.46
CA LEU A 275 -10.54 17.59 -11.81
C LEU A 275 -9.45 18.69 -11.82
N MET A 276 -9.38 19.48 -10.74
CA MET A 276 -8.37 20.51 -10.54
C MET A 276 -6.96 19.91 -10.37
N GLU A 277 -6.84 18.80 -9.66
CA GLU A 277 -5.56 18.08 -9.47
C GLU A 277 -5.07 17.45 -10.77
N VAL A 278 -5.99 16.90 -11.57
CA VAL A 278 -5.67 16.37 -12.91
C VAL A 278 -5.20 17.49 -13.84
N LEU A 279 -5.86 18.66 -13.82
CA LEU A 279 -5.48 19.83 -14.63
C LEU A 279 -4.15 20.43 -14.18
N LEU A 280 -3.92 20.59 -12.88
CA LEU A 280 -2.63 21.06 -12.35
C LEU A 280 -1.50 20.08 -12.65
N GLY A 281 -1.77 18.77 -12.56
CA GLY A 281 -0.80 17.74 -12.87
C GLY A 281 -0.43 17.64 -14.34
N ALA A 282 -1.35 17.97 -15.25
CA ALA A 282 -1.04 18.04 -16.69
C ALA A 282 -0.09 19.20 -17.05
N ILE A 283 -0.01 20.21 -16.18
CA ILE A 283 0.84 21.41 -16.39
C ILE A 283 2.24 21.21 -15.79
N THR A 284 2.36 20.42 -14.72
CA THR A 284 3.63 20.13 -14.04
C THR A 284 4.23 18.83 -14.56
N LYS A 285 5.00 18.88 -15.63
CA LYS A 285 5.84 17.74 -16.05
C LYS A 285 6.90 17.50 -14.97
N PRO A 286 7.11 16.23 -14.51
CA PRO A 286 8.23 15.95 -13.61
C PRO A 286 9.54 16.36 -14.29
N ASP A 287 10.35 17.13 -13.60
CA ASP A 287 11.68 17.51 -14.07
C ASP A 287 12.53 16.23 -14.16
N PRO A 288 13.02 15.85 -15.37
CA PRO A 288 13.83 14.65 -15.53
C PRO A 288 15.12 14.67 -14.70
N VAL A 289 15.62 15.86 -14.34
CA VAL A 289 16.80 16.01 -13.47
C VAL A 289 16.50 15.61 -12.04
N SER A 290 15.33 15.98 -11.50
CA SER A 290 14.91 15.59 -10.15
C SER A 290 14.67 14.08 -10.03
N ALA A 291 14.11 13.46 -11.07
CA ALA A 291 13.93 12.00 -11.12
C ALA A 291 15.27 11.24 -11.16
N LEU A 292 16.26 11.78 -11.86
CA LEU A 292 17.61 11.24 -11.89
C LEU A 292 18.32 11.43 -10.55
N GLN A 293 18.19 12.59 -9.93
CA GLN A 293 18.77 12.88 -8.62
C GLN A 293 18.23 11.91 -7.53
N GLN A 294 16.93 11.62 -7.51
CA GLN A 294 16.36 10.67 -6.57
C GLN A 294 16.93 9.25 -6.71
N ARG A 295 17.32 8.84 -7.92
CA ARG A 295 17.96 7.54 -8.18
C ARG A 295 19.45 7.49 -7.81
N LEU A 296 20.08 8.63 -7.62
CA LEU A 296 21.50 8.72 -7.26
C LEU A 296 21.74 8.67 -5.74
N TYR A 297 20.69 8.81 -4.92
CA TYR A 297 20.83 8.64 -3.47
C TYR A 297 20.59 7.20 -3.06
N PRO A 298 21.47 6.61 -2.21
CA PRO A 298 21.28 5.27 -1.69
C PRO A 298 20.01 5.24 -0.84
N SER A 299 19.15 4.27 -1.11
CA SER A 299 17.96 3.97 -0.30
C SER A 299 17.92 2.49 0.04
N LEU A 300 17.32 2.14 1.18
CA LEU A 300 17.03 0.74 1.51
C LEU A 300 15.68 0.38 0.90
N GLU A 301 15.66 -0.69 0.14
CA GLU A 301 14.46 -1.13 -0.57
C GLU A 301 14.16 -2.61 -0.37
N TYR A 302 12.90 -2.89 -0.09
CA TYR A 302 12.25 -4.16 -0.32
C TYR A 302 11.75 -4.17 -1.78
N ARG A 303 12.63 -4.44 -2.71
CA ARG A 303 12.30 -4.38 -4.15
C ARG A 303 12.83 -5.60 -4.87
N LEU A 304 12.01 -6.16 -5.78
CA LEU A 304 12.49 -7.12 -6.76
C LEU A 304 13.49 -6.42 -7.67
N ALA A 305 14.68 -6.97 -7.80
CA ALA A 305 15.68 -6.45 -8.73
C ALA A 305 15.17 -6.57 -10.18
N PRO A 306 15.50 -5.60 -11.05
CA PRO A 306 15.10 -5.62 -12.45
C PRO A 306 15.73 -6.75 -13.24
#